data_a9bfbc220e295f4caeca676bd0255b90
#
_entry.id   a9bfbc220e295f4caeca676bd0255b90
#
_cell.length_a   1.000
_cell.length_b   1.000
_cell.length_c   1.000
_cell.angle_alpha   90.00
_cell.angle_beta   90.00
_cell.angle_gamma   90.00
#
_symmetry.space_group_name_H-M   'P 1'
#
loop_
_entity.id
_entity.type
_entity.pdbx_description
1 polymer ?
#
loop_
_entity_poly.entity_id
_entity_poly.type
_entity_poly.pdbx_seq_one_letter_code
_entity_poly.pdbx_strand_id
1 'polypeptide(L)'
;MVKMALFITSNVGVEHDELIQPLEFLKGQGIEVIHAAEKTQPVETVKNDKEPGPSYPPQASLEQVSVEDYDIMVIPGGTVNADTLRLNEHAHRIIQYFTDQNKPIAAICHAPWTLINAERVKDKNLTSYKSIRLDLENAG
;
A
#
# COMPACT_ATOMS: atom_id res chain seq x y z
N MET A 1 -22.19 -4.77 -10.19
CA MET A 1 -20.76 -5.11 -10.39
C MET A 1 -20.07 -5.20 -9.04
N VAL A 2 -19.19 -6.17 -8.89
CA VAL A 2 -18.39 -6.29 -7.66
C VAL A 2 -17.28 -5.25 -7.67
N LYS A 3 -17.12 -4.53 -6.56
CA LYS A 3 -16.00 -3.62 -6.38
C LYS A 3 -14.73 -4.41 -6.09
N MET A 4 -13.60 -3.89 -6.53
CA MET A 4 -12.30 -4.54 -6.36
C MET A 4 -11.32 -3.62 -5.65
N ALA A 5 -10.65 -4.16 -4.64
CA ALA A 5 -9.62 -3.47 -3.88
C ALA A 5 -8.24 -4.06 -4.18
N LEU A 6 -7.27 -3.19 -4.35
CA LEU A 6 -5.87 -3.56 -4.54
C LEU A 6 -5.06 -3.19 -3.30
N PHE A 7 -4.34 -4.17 -2.74
CA PHE A 7 -3.35 -3.94 -1.69
C PHE A 7 -1.97 -4.08 -2.31
N ILE A 8 -1.11 -3.10 -2.10
CA ILE A 8 0.26 -3.16 -2.59
C ILE A 8 1.25 -3.16 -1.43
N THR A 9 2.26 -4.04 -1.50
CA THR A 9 3.32 -4.15 -0.50
C THR A 9 4.65 -4.50 -1.14
N SER A 10 5.73 -4.35 -0.37
CA SER A 10 6.97 -5.06 -0.64
C SER A 10 6.84 -6.51 -0.14
N ASN A 11 7.91 -7.29 -0.26
CA ASN A 11 7.88 -8.69 0.20
C ASN A 11 8.38 -8.87 1.63
N VAL A 12 8.90 -7.83 2.28
CA VAL A 12 9.43 -7.91 3.65
C VAL A 12 9.07 -6.66 4.44
N GLY A 13 8.58 -6.87 5.66
CA GLY A 13 8.45 -5.81 6.64
C GLY A 13 7.12 -5.09 6.68
N VAL A 14 6.10 -5.58 5.99
CA VAL A 14 4.77 -4.99 6.10
C VAL A 14 4.19 -5.27 7.50
N GLU A 15 3.57 -4.25 8.10
CA GLU A 15 2.92 -4.42 9.40
C GLU A 15 1.71 -5.34 9.25
N HIS A 16 1.71 -6.45 10.00
CA HIS A 16 0.70 -7.51 9.87
C HIS A 16 -0.73 -7.00 9.96
N ASP A 17 -1.03 -6.26 11.01
CA ASP A 17 -2.42 -5.82 11.26
C ASP A 17 -2.88 -4.78 10.24
N GLU A 18 -1.96 -3.99 9.71
CA GLU A 18 -2.29 -3.00 8.68
C GLU A 18 -2.57 -3.63 7.32
N LEU A 19 -2.04 -4.82 7.09
CA LEU A 19 -2.38 -5.62 5.91
C LEU A 19 -3.68 -6.39 6.13
N ILE A 20 -3.77 -7.15 7.22
CA ILE A 20 -4.83 -8.16 7.39
C ILE A 20 -6.15 -7.56 7.86
N GLN A 21 -6.13 -6.59 8.77
CA GLN A 21 -7.37 -5.99 9.29
C GLN A 21 -8.21 -5.31 8.19
N PRO A 22 -7.63 -4.39 7.38
CA PRO A 22 -8.39 -3.80 6.29
C PRO A 22 -8.80 -4.83 5.22
N LEU A 23 -7.93 -5.79 4.95
CA LEU A 23 -8.19 -6.81 3.94
C LEU A 23 -9.41 -7.66 4.31
N GLU A 24 -9.45 -8.16 5.54
CA GLU A 24 -10.58 -8.94 6.04
C GLU A 24 -11.86 -8.11 6.12
N PHE A 25 -11.74 -6.84 6.54
CA PHE A 25 -12.88 -5.95 6.58
C PHE A 25 -13.51 -5.76 5.20
N LEU A 26 -12.70 -5.47 4.19
CA LEU A 26 -13.20 -5.26 2.83
C LEU A 26 -13.82 -6.53 2.25
N LYS A 27 -13.21 -7.69 2.48
CA LYS A 27 -13.81 -8.97 2.09
C LYS A 27 -15.17 -9.17 2.74
N GLY A 28 -15.30 -8.83 4.02
CA GLY A 28 -16.56 -8.92 4.75
C GLY A 28 -17.65 -8.01 4.18
N GLN A 29 -17.29 -6.98 3.47
CA GLN A 29 -18.21 -6.06 2.80
C GLN A 29 -18.55 -6.49 1.37
N GLY A 30 -18.14 -7.67 0.94
CA GLY A 30 -18.38 -8.16 -0.41
C GLY A 30 -17.47 -7.60 -1.48
N ILE A 31 -16.36 -6.98 -1.08
CA ILE A 31 -15.38 -6.44 -2.01
C ILE A 31 -14.34 -7.52 -2.31
N GLU A 32 -14.03 -7.72 -3.59
CA GLU A 32 -12.93 -8.61 -3.97
C GLU A 32 -11.61 -7.91 -3.69
N VAL A 33 -10.68 -8.64 -3.08
CA VAL A 33 -9.38 -8.08 -2.68
C VAL A 33 -8.27 -8.86 -3.35
N ILE A 34 -7.36 -8.11 -3.98
CA ILE A 34 -6.12 -8.66 -4.55
C ILE A 34 -4.96 -8.00 -3.81
N HIS A 35 -4.03 -8.83 -3.33
CA HIS A 35 -2.77 -8.37 -2.75
C HIS A 35 -1.67 -8.59 -3.77
N ALA A 36 -1.05 -7.51 -4.22
CA ALA A 36 0.10 -7.53 -5.11
C ALA A 36 1.35 -7.08 -4.36
N ALA A 37 2.45 -7.79 -4.57
CA ALA A 37 3.74 -7.45 -3.97
C ALA A 37 4.79 -7.24 -5.07
N GLU A 38 5.99 -6.81 -4.69
CA GLU A 38 7.06 -6.63 -5.66
C GLU A 38 7.34 -7.91 -6.44
N LYS A 39 7.29 -9.05 -5.73
CA LYS A 39 7.51 -10.38 -6.30
C LYS A 39 6.39 -11.30 -5.84
N THR A 40 6.19 -12.40 -6.58
CA THR A 40 5.15 -13.39 -6.25
C THR A 40 5.54 -14.32 -5.10
N GLN A 41 6.72 -14.19 -4.54
CA GLN A 41 7.15 -14.91 -3.35
C GLN A 41 6.36 -14.48 -2.12
N PRO A 42 6.31 -15.30 -1.05
CA PRO A 42 5.57 -14.93 0.16
C PRO A 42 6.00 -13.58 0.73
N VAL A 43 5.04 -12.86 1.24
CA VAL A 43 5.24 -11.57 1.92
C VAL A 43 5.44 -11.84 3.40
N GLU A 44 6.56 -11.43 3.94
CA GLU A 44 6.89 -11.61 5.35
C GLU A 44 6.44 -10.39 6.15
N THR A 45 5.48 -10.60 7.05
CA THR A 45 4.96 -9.53 7.89
C THR A 45 5.77 -9.36 9.16
N VAL A 46 5.59 -8.21 9.80
CA VAL A 46 6.15 -7.92 11.12
C VAL A 46 5.04 -7.44 12.04
N LYS A 47 5.27 -7.56 13.34
CA LYS A 47 4.39 -7.02 14.38
C LYS A 47 5.14 -5.97 15.18
N ASN A 48 4.50 -4.82 15.38
CA ASN A 48 5.12 -3.67 16.04
C ASN A 48 6.44 -3.26 15.36
N ASP A 49 6.50 -3.42 14.04
CA ASP A 49 7.62 -3.03 13.19
C ASP A 49 8.93 -3.78 13.48
N LYS A 50 8.91 -4.80 14.32
CA LYS A 50 10.12 -5.46 14.81
C LYS A 50 10.04 -6.99 14.78
N GLU A 51 8.95 -7.56 15.26
CA GLU A 51 8.89 -9.01 15.48
C GLU A 51 8.29 -9.71 14.27
N PRO A 52 8.81 -10.92 13.93
CA PRO A 52 8.26 -11.66 12.80
C PRO A 52 6.79 -12.00 13.00
N GLY A 53 6.00 -11.84 11.95
CA GLY A 53 4.62 -12.28 11.88
C GLY A 53 4.44 -13.37 10.84
N PRO A 54 3.18 -13.79 10.59
CA PRO A 54 2.90 -14.78 9.55
C PRO A 54 3.28 -14.29 8.15
N SER A 55 3.58 -15.24 7.26
CA SER A 55 3.82 -14.97 5.85
C SER A 55 2.55 -15.20 5.04
N TYR A 56 2.36 -14.40 3.99
CA TYR A 56 1.20 -14.52 3.10
C TYR A 56 1.64 -14.54 1.65
N PRO A 57 1.12 -15.46 0.82
CA PRO A 57 1.40 -15.42 -0.61
C PRO A 57 0.58 -14.32 -1.26
N PRO A 58 1.20 -13.44 -2.07
CA PRO A 58 0.44 -12.47 -2.85
C PRO A 58 -0.19 -13.16 -4.06
N GLN A 59 -1.26 -12.58 -4.59
CA GLN A 59 -1.92 -13.09 -5.78
C GLN A 59 -1.26 -12.61 -7.08
N ALA A 60 -0.47 -11.53 -7.02
CA ALA A 60 0.16 -10.98 -8.21
C ALA A 60 1.44 -10.21 -7.83
N SER A 61 2.28 -9.95 -8.83
CA SER A 61 3.35 -8.96 -8.68
C SER A 61 2.84 -7.58 -9.09
N LEU A 62 3.51 -6.53 -8.61
CA LEU A 62 3.14 -5.16 -8.99
C LEU A 62 3.22 -4.94 -10.49
N GLU A 63 4.20 -5.57 -11.15
CA GLU A 63 4.34 -5.50 -12.59
C GLU A 63 3.12 -6.02 -13.34
N GLN A 64 2.46 -7.04 -12.79
CA GLN A 64 1.31 -7.71 -13.42
C GLN A 64 -0.02 -6.99 -13.22
N VAL A 65 -0.07 -5.95 -12.39
CA VAL A 65 -1.32 -5.27 -12.02
C VAL A 65 -1.90 -4.52 -13.21
N SER A 66 -3.17 -4.83 -13.53
CA SER A 66 -3.99 -4.06 -14.47
C SER A 66 -4.78 -3.03 -13.67
N VAL A 67 -4.26 -1.82 -13.60
CA VAL A 67 -4.74 -0.78 -12.67
C VAL A 67 -6.20 -0.40 -12.89
N GLU A 68 -6.68 -0.48 -14.12
CA GLU A 68 -8.06 -0.12 -14.47
C GLU A 68 -9.11 -1.05 -13.87
N ASP A 69 -8.71 -2.23 -13.40
CA ASP A 69 -9.63 -3.20 -12.81
C ASP A 69 -10.06 -2.85 -11.39
N TYR A 70 -9.38 -1.91 -10.75
CA TYR A 70 -9.55 -1.65 -9.32
C TYR A 70 -10.24 -0.34 -9.03
N ASP A 71 -11.02 -0.34 -7.93
CA ASP A 71 -11.81 0.81 -7.49
C ASP A 71 -11.18 1.55 -6.31
N ILE A 72 -10.41 0.85 -5.49
CA ILE A 72 -9.76 1.39 -4.30
C ILE A 72 -8.40 0.72 -4.12
N MET A 73 -7.44 1.46 -3.59
CA MET A 73 -6.14 0.91 -3.22
C MET A 73 -5.86 1.14 -1.75
N VAL A 74 -5.28 0.13 -1.10
CA VAL A 74 -4.80 0.22 0.28
C VAL A 74 -3.31 -0.05 0.30
N ILE A 75 -2.57 0.82 0.97
CA ILE A 75 -1.12 0.67 1.15
C ILE A 75 -0.85 0.51 2.64
N PRO A 76 -0.68 -0.74 3.12
CA PRO A 76 -0.28 -0.97 4.51
C PRO A 76 1.08 -0.39 4.81
N GLY A 77 1.35 -0.14 6.07
CA GLY A 77 2.62 0.43 6.49
C GLY A 77 3.67 -0.61 6.86
N GLY A 78 4.42 -0.28 7.91
CA GLY A 78 5.67 -0.96 8.24
C GLY A 78 6.82 -0.15 7.69
N THR A 79 7.78 0.20 8.54
CA THR A 79 8.89 1.09 8.14
C THR A 79 9.70 0.49 6.99
N VAL A 80 10.09 -0.78 7.11
CA VAL A 80 10.88 -1.45 6.07
C VAL A 80 10.07 -1.62 4.79
N ASN A 81 8.79 -2.00 4.92
CA ASN A 81 7.90 -2.12 3.77
C ASN A 81 7.80 -0.81 2.99
N ALA A 82 7.53 0.28 3.69
CA ALA A 82 7.38 1.60 3.05
C ALA A 82 8.70 2.10 2.45
N ASP A 83 9.80 1.88 3.15
CA ASP A 83 11.12 2.29 2.67
C ASP A 83 11.50 1.56 1.37
N THR A 84 11.18 0.29 1.28
CA THR A 84 11.44 -0.51 0.08
C THR A 84 10.48 -0.12 -1.05
N LEU A 85 9.18 -0.09 -0.72
CA LEU A 85 8.13 0.12 -1.72
C LEU A 85 8.22 1.50 -2.37
N ARG A 86 8.70 2.51 -1.63
CA ARG A 86 8.79 3.88 -2.14
C ARG A 86 9.71 4.00 -3.36
N LEU A 87 10.63 3.07 -3.56
CA LEU A 87 11.55 3.07 -4.71
C LEU A 87 11.03 2.26 -5.90
N ASN A 88 9.89 1.58 -5.76
CA ASN A 88 9.39 0.69 -6.81
C ASN A 88 8.62 1.48 -7.88
N GLU A 89 9.10 1.41 -9.11
CA GLU A 89 8.51 2.15 -10.24
C GLU A 89 7.09 1.70 -10.58
N HIS A 90 6.79 0.42 -10.41
CA HIS A 90 5.42 -0.09 -10.65
C HIS A 90 4.46 0.44 -9.59
N ALA A 91 4.91 0.56 -8.33
CA ALA A 91 4.11 1.19 -7.28
C ALA A 91 3.82 2.66 -7.63
N HIS A 92 4.82 3.40 -8.11
CA HIS A 92 4.61 4.80 -8.54
C HIS A 92 3.57 4.88 -9.64
N ARG A 93 3.68 4.02 -10.65
CA ARG A 93 2.72 3.99 -11.77
C ARG A 93 1.29 3.74 -11.28
N ILE A 94 1.12 2.79 -10.37
CA ILE A 94 -0.19 2.45 -9.81
C ILE A 94 -0.76 3.62 -9.01
N ILE A 95 0.05 4.23 -8.14
CA ILE A 95 -0.36 5.38 -7.33
C ILE A 95 -0.76 6.55 -8.23
N GLN A 96 0.04 6.84 -9.23
CA GLN A 96 -0.23 7.94 -10.17
C GLN A 96 -1.55 7.72 -10.91
N TYR A 97 -1.79 6.51 -11.38
CA TYR A 97 -3.06 6.20 -12.04
C TYR A 97 -4.25 6.44 -11.11
N PHE A 98 -4.19 5.94 -9.88
CA PHE A 98 -5.29 6.10 -8.91
C PHE A 98 -5.57 7.58 -8.62
N THR A 99 -4.53 8.37 -8.41
CA THR A 99 -4.70 9.80 -8.14
C THR A 99 -5.21 10.56 -9.36
N ASP A 100 -4.70 10.24 -10.54
CA ASP A 100 -5.14 10.90 -11.79
C ASP A 100 -6.59 10.58 -12.14
N GLN A 101 -7.07 9.40 -11.75
CA GLN A 101 -8.46 8.99 -11.95
C GLN A 101 -9.38 9.32 -10.77
N ASN A 102 -8.86 10.02 -9.77
CA ASN A 102 -9.60 10.35 -8.54
C ASN A 102 -10.16 9.12 -7.82
N LYS A 103 -9.45 7.99 -7.89
CA LYS A 103 -9.80 6.79 -7.15
C LYS A 103 -9.20 6.84 -5.76
N PRO A 104 -9.92 6.38 -4.72
CA PRO A 104 -9.44 6.49 -3.34
C PRO A 104 -8.21 5.63 -3.08
N ILE A 105 -7.31 6.19 -2.28
CA ILE A 105 -6.13 5.50 -1.74
C ILE A 105 -6.15 5.63 -0.23
N ALA A 106 -6.05 4.52 0.48
CA ALA A 106 -5.88 4.49 1.92
C ALA A 106 -4.44 4.09 2.24
N ALA A 107 -3.65 5.01 2.77
CA ALA A 107 -2.26 4.77 3.15
C ALA A 107 -2.12 4.87 4.66
N ILE A 108 -1.46 3.89 5.27
CA ILE A 108 -1.40 3.73 6.72
C ILE A 108 0.05 3.86 7.20
N CYS A 109 0.25 4.52 8.36
CA CYS A 109 1.52 4.56 9.09
C CYS A 109 2.63 5.22 8.24
N HIS A 110 3.65 4.45 7.82
CA HIS A 110 4.74 4.94 6.97
C HIS A 110 4.44 4.87 5.47
N ALA A 111 3.31 4.27 5.08
CA ALA A 111 2.96 4.13 3.67
C ALA A 111 2.92 5.45 2.89
N PRO A 112 2.58 6.61 3.48
CA PRO A 112 2.63 7.88 2.74
C PRO A 112 4.00 8.23 2.14
N TRP A 113 5.10 7.63 2.61
CA TRP A 113 6.38 7.77 1.91
C TRP A 113 6.29 7.35 0.44
N THR A 114 5.47 6.34 0.13
CA THR A 114 5.28 5.89 -1.26
C THR A 114 4.59 6.95 -2.11
N LEU A 115 3.69 7.71 -1.50
CA LEU A 115 2.99 8.81 -2.17
C LEU A 115 3.96 9.96 -2.47
N ILE A 116 4.91 10.22 -1.57
CA ILE A 116 5.94 11.24 -1.78
C ILE A 116 6.77 10.90 -3.01
N ASN A 117 7.28 9.66 -3.08
CA ASN A 117 8.11 9.24 -4.22
C ASN A 117 7.32 9.15 -5.52
N ALA A 118 6.02 8.90 -5.46
CA ALA A 118 5.14 8.95 -6.63
C ALA A 118 4.76 10.38 -7.03
N GLU A 119 5.20 11.39 -6.27
CA GLU A 119 4.92 12.81 -6.51
C GLU A 119 3.43 13.14 -6.49
N ARG A 120 2.71 12.60 -5.50
CA ARG A 120 1.25 12.75 -5.38
C ARG A 120 0.77 13.23 -4.01
N VAL A 121 1.59 14.03 -3.30
CA VAL A 121 1.21 14.58 -1.99
C VAL A 121 0.93 16.08 -2.01
N LYS A 122 1.40 16.79 -3.01
CA LYS A 122 1.28 18.24 -3.06
C LYS A 122 -0.19 18.68 -2.99
N ASP A 123 -0.47 19.64 -2.13
CA ASP A 123 -1.81 20.21 -1.92
C ASP A 123 -2.86 19.20 -1.45
N LYS A 124 -2.43 18.12 -0.79
CA LYS A 124 -3.31 17.11 -0.21
C LYS A 124 -3.42 17.27 1.29
N ASN A 125 -4.58 16.95 1.84
CA ASN A 125 -4.75 16.77 3.29
C ASN A 125 -4.42 15.33 3.62
N LEU A 126 -3.30 15.11 4.31
CA LEU A 126 -2.80 13.78 4.61
C LEU A 126 -2.44 13.65 6.07
N THR A 127 -2.45 12.42 6.54
CA THR A 127 -1.87 12.06 7.83
C THR A 127 -0.89 10.92 7.62
N SER A 128 -0.12 10.59 8.65
CA SER A 128 0.87 9.53 8.60
C SER A 128 1.27 9.12 10.02
N TYR A 129 2.15 8.13 10.11
CA TYR A 129 2.88 7.93 11.35
C TYR A 129 3.62 9.22 11.71
N LYS A 130 3.60 9.57 12.99
CA LYS A 130 4.03 10.90 13.46
C LYS A 130 5.48 11.25 13.08
N SER A 131 6.37 10.26 13.02
CA SER A 131 7.78 10.49 12.74
C SER A 131 8.06 10.98 11.32
N ILE A 132 7.14 10.74 10.37
CA ILE A 132 7.30 11.15 8.97
C ILE A 132 6.41 12.33 8.57
N ARG A 133 5.73 12.92 9.54
CA ARG A 133 4.85 14.06 9.27
C ARG A 133 5.60 15.21 8.57
N LEU A 134 6.79 15.53 9.06
CA LEU A 134 7.60 16.60 8.48
C LEU A 134 7.99 16.29 7.02
N ASP A 135 8.23 15.02 6.72
CA ASP A 135 8.53 14.62 5.35
C ASP A 135 7.38 14.97 4.39
N LEU A 136 6.14 14.72 4.83
CA LEU A 136 4.96 15.08 4.05
C LEU A 136 4.81 16.59 3.88
N GLU A 137 5.02 17.35 4.97
CA GLU A 137 4.95 18.81 4.92
C GLU A 137 6.00 19.37 3.94
N ASN A 138 7.21 18.85 3.97
CA ASN A 138 8.29 19.28 3.09
C ASN A 138 8.07 18.87 1.63
N ALA A 139 7.31 17.83 1.40
CA ALA A 139 7.01 17.37 0.04
C ALA A 139 5.87 18.16 -0.63
N GLY A 140 5.24 19.06 0.10
CA GLY A 140 4.14 19.89 -0.39
C GLY A 140 2.83 19.64 0.27
#